data_9b44928961a236c598d8a34bfd19efdc
#
_entry.id   9b44928961a236c598d8a34bfd19efdc
#
_cell.length_a   1.000
_cell.length_b   1.000
_cell.length_c   1.000
_cell.angle_alpha   90.00
_cell.angle_beta   90.00
_cell.angle_gamma   90.00
#
_symmetry.space_group_name_H-M   'P 1'
#
loop_
_entity.id
_entity.type
_entity.pdbx_description
1 polymer ?
#
loop_
_entity_poly.entity_id
_entity_poly.type
_entity_poly.pdbx_seq_one_letter_code
_entity_poly.pdbx_strand_id
1 'polypeptide(L)'
;MKLNVSSVIPQNPLFLWLWITILVWWSGLAGRDFFLVPALIFVGIYTFQIGKKKPSVITTKWTNSNYTKRWLVPLFLVHVVLIIAITILKYYSFRWNVWDVGSYSNMLYNISQGRFYSSYLGTHNWGDHFSPSMSPLALFYLLLPSTHWLTLAKTVAYLSVPLLIQKICKESFQNKEQAWSVTVIIGAAWMLFYAPALNSLYYEFQPSALTPPFILYAFLCFQRKLWLRFWFTMIVILGFKENLGAVWIGFGCFMVLATPNKKAGFLLISGGIISIYLIMFHIMPYYRNFEESWSMPVGPFQDIPGKLIYLFKIFIPLGLLPLIYWRFGIIAGPAIGVNLLSSGPKMYSTSYHYDDIPSTLLMIAMVLIVSSGSLKLRFWKEKRAGQWLLAGWIVCVLSLLPQSPMRELYASIPDKLHSVIRKEVIEFNQFSKGEPIAVQTSLGPQFNRTNILAITQDSNGNCAPMRRDLLVAETKYLVFAKSLNHYLIEDLEQCLNKINLSKDYEILNAYQNLQIYKKNN
;
A
#
# COMPACT_ATOMS: atom_id res chain seq x y z
N MET A 1 31.54 -36.01 -20.55
CA MET A 1 30.58 -35.09 -21.17
C MET A 1 30.66 -33.74 -20.45
N LYS A 2 31.43 -32.78 -20.97
CA LYS A 2 31.49 -31.42 -20.38
C LYS A 2 30.18 -30.68 -20.78
N LEU A 3 29.23 -30.64 -19.89
CA LEU A 3 28.05 -29.77 -20.07
C LEU A 3 28.53 -28.33 -20.25
N ASN A 4 28.36 -27.81 -21.45
CA ASN A 4 28.72 -26.43 -21.79
C ASN A 4 27.61 -25.53 -21.20
N VAL A 5 27.72 -25.24 -19.90
CA VAL A 5 26.72 -24.47 -19.09
C VAL A 5 26.46 -23.09 -19.74
N SER A 6 27.39 -22.60 -20.60
CA SER A 6 27.20 -21.31 -21.27
C SER A 6 26.14 -21.31 -22.37
N SER A 7 25.71 -22.48 -22.87
CA SER A 7 24.69 -22.60 -23.93
C SER A 7 23.25 -22.68 -23.34
N VAL A 8 23.12 -23.00 -22.06
CA VAL A 8 21.83 -23.19 -21.40
C VAL A 8 21.36 -21.92 -20.67
N ILE A 9 22.31 -21.03 -20.34
CA ILE A 9 21.96 -19.81 -19.59
C ILE A 9 21.62 -18.70 -20.58
N PRO A 10 20.40 -18.16 -20.54
CA PRO A 10 20.03 -17.03 -21.39
C PRO A 10 20.98 -15.86 -21.18
N GLN A 11 21.62 -15.40 -22.25
CA GLN A 11 22.58 -14.28 -22.20
C GLN A 11 21.90 -12.93 -21.87
N ASN A 12 20.58 -12.93 -21.66
CA ASN A 12 19.79 -11.74 -21.37
C ASN A 12 19.49 -11.65 -19.87
N PRO A 13 20.00 -10.65 -19.15
CA PRO A 13 19.76 -10.45 -17.73
C PRO A 13 18.26 -10.30 -17.36
N LEU A 14 17.44 -9.74 -18.28
CA LEU A 14 15.98 -9.64 -18.07
C LEU A 14 15.32 -11.02 -17.95
N PHE A 15 15.79 -11.99 -18.70
CA PHE A 15 15.28 -13.37 -18.64
C PHE A 15 15.67 -14.02 -17.30
N LEU A 16 16.86 -13.72 -16.80
CA LEU A 16 17.29 -14.16 -15.48
C LEU A 16 16.45 -13.53 -14.37
N TRP A 17 16.19 -12.21 -14.45
CA TRP A 17 15.33 -11.50 -13.52
C TRP A 17 13.91 -12.09 -13.50
N LEU A 18 13.38 -12.44 -14.67
CA LEU A 18 12.11 -13.11 -14.80
C LEU A 18 12.11 -14.46 -14.07
N TRP A 19 13.10 -15.32 -14.34
CA TRP A 19 13.23 -16.63 -13.72
C TRP A 19 13.37 -16.55 -12.20
N ILE A 20 14.13 -15.59 -11.72
CA ILE A 20 14.31 -15.40 -10.28
C ILE A 20 13.03 -14.89 -9.64
N THR A 21 12.31 -14.00 -10.28
CA THR A 21 10.99 -13.57 -9.81
C THR A 21 10.03 -14.75 -9.72
N ILE A 22 9.98 -15.59 -10.74
CA ILE A 22 9.17 -16.81 -10.75
C ILE A 22 9.62 -17.76 -9.65
N LEU A 23 10.93 -17.96 -9.45
CA LEU A 23 11.46 -18.83 -8.38
C LEU A 23 11.15 -18.29 -6.99
N VAL A 24 11.26 -16.98 -6.78
CA VAL A 24 10.89 -16.33 -5.50
C VAL A 24 9.40 -16.45 -5.24
N TRP A 25 8.57 -16.25 -6.25
CA TRP A 25 7.13 -16.44 -6.13
C TRP A 25 6.79 -17.91 -5.85
N TRP A 26 7.47 -18.83 -6.51
CA TRP A 26 7.30 -20.28 -6.31
C TRP A 26 7.77 -20.74 -4.93
N SER A 27 8.87 -20.20 -4.40
CA SER A 27 9.33 -20.51 -3.03
C SER A 27 8.31 -20.07 -1.98
N GLY A 28 7.59 -18.97 -2.24
CA GLY A 28 6.48 -18.54 -1.40
C GLY A 28 5.32 -19.54 -1.34
N LEU A 29 5.03 -20.26 -2.45
CA LEU A 29 4.02 -21.34 -2.51
C LEU A 29 4.44 -22.58 -1.71
N ALA A 30 5.72 -22.94 -1.79
CA ALA A 30 6.23 -24.17 -1.15
C ALA A 30 6.38 -24.04 0.37
N GLY A 31 6.22 -22.82 0.93
CA GLY A 31 6.42 -22.55 2.36
C GLY A 31 7.84 -22.89 2.86
N ARG A 32 8.81 -23.07 1.95
CA ARG A 32 10.18 -23.48 2.26
C ARG A 32 11.17 -22.54 1.60
N ASP A 33 11.94 -21.85 2.39
CA ASP A 33 13.05 -21.00 1.93
C ASP A 33 14.16 -21.80 1.22
N PHE A 34 14.01 -23.12 1.16
CA PHE A 34 14.97 -24.07 0.61
C PHE A 34 15.35 -23.78 -0.87
N PHE A 35 14.41 -23.28 -1.69
CA PHE A 35 14.68 -22.95 -3.08
C PHE A 35 15.36 -21.60 -3.27
N LEU A 36 15.40 -20.79 -2.24
CA LEU A 36 15.97 -19.44 -2.31
C LEU A 36 17.49 -19.46 -2.29
N VAL A 37 18.08 -20.33 -1.48
CA VAL A 37 19.53 -20.46 -1.37
C VAL A 37 20.16 -20.88 -2.71
N PRO A 38 19.68 -21.92 -3.42
CA PRO A 38 20.14 -22.25 -4.75
C PRO A 38 19.93 -21.12 -5.78
N ALA A 39 18.78 -20.42 -5.73
CA ALA A 39 18.51 -19.31 -6.63
C ALA A 39 19.49 -18.15 -6.39
N LEU A 40 19.77 -17.79 -5.14
CA LEU A 40 20.72 -16.75 -4.77
C LEU A 40 22.16 -17.12 -5.17
N ILE A 41 22.56 -18.37 -4.97
CA ILE A 41 23.86 -18.88 -5.40
C ILE A 41 23.99 -18.83 -6.92
N PHE A 42 22.97 -19.28 -7.66
CA PHE A 42 22.95 -19.24 -9.11
C PHE A 42 23.05 -17.82 -9.65
N VAL A 43 22.32 -16.88 -9.06
CA VAL A 43 22.39 -15.45 -9.40
C VAL A 43 23.75 -14.86 -9.08
N GLY A 44 24.32 -15.20 -7.93
CA GLY A 44 25.67 -14.77 -7.53
C GLY A 44 26.72 -15.20 -8.56
N ILE A 45 26.71 -16.48 -8.95
CA ILE A 45 27.63 -17.04 -9.95
C ILE A 45 27.43 -16.37 -11.32
N TYR A 46 26.17 -16.20 -11.74
CA TYR A 46 25.86 -15.59 -13.02
C TYR A 46 26.25 -14.11 -13.09
N THR A 47 26.00 -13.34 -12.04
CA THR A 47 26.38 -11.92 -11.98
C THR A 47 27.90 -11.75 -11.94
N PHE A 48 28.59 -12.66 -11.25
CA PHE A 48 30.07 -12.72 -11.29
C PHE A 48 30.60 -13.00 -12.69
N GLN A 49 29.95 -13.87 -13.46
CA GLN A 49 30.30 -14.17 -14.84
C GLN A 49 29.98 -13.00 -15.80
N ILE A 50 28.83 -12.31 -15.62
CA ILE A 50 28.50 -11.13 -16.44
C ILE A 50 29.44 -9.98 -16.10
N GLY A 51 29.80 -9.78 -14.84
CA GLY A 51 30.74 -8.74 -14.42
C GLY A 51 32.15 -8.86 -15.07
N LYS A 52 32.49 -10.04 -15.62
CA LYS A 52 33.71 -10.24 -16.41
C LYS A 52 33.58 -9.78 -17.87
N LYS A 53 32.38 -9.59 -18.42
CA LYS A 53 32.16 -9.12 -19.80
C LYS A 53 32.10 -7.59 -19.85
N LYS A 54 32.63 -6.98 -20.93
CA LYS A 54 32.66 -5.52 -21.08
C LYS A 54 31.28 -4.89 -21.01
N PRO A 55 31.09 -3.76 -20.27
CA PRO A 55 29.79 -3.10 -20.07
C PRO A 55 29.05 -2.69 -21.35
N SER A 56 29.78 -2.42 -22.46
CA SER A 56 29.22 -2.03 -23.76
C SER A 56 28.24 -3.05 -24.37
N VAL A 57 28.40 -4.34 -24.02
CA VAL A 57 27.53 -5.41 -24.54
C VAL A 57 26.20 -5.50 -23.78
N ILE A 58 26.17 -5.00 -22.53
CA ILE A 58 24.98 -5.03 -21.68
C ILE A 58 24.00 -3.93 -22.14
N THR A 59 24.49 -2.74 -22.47
CA THR A 59 23.65 -1.59 -22.78
C THR A 59 22.94 -1.68 -24.13
N THR A 60 23.59 -2.21 -25.17
CA THR A 60 23.03 -2.26 -26.53
C THR A 60 22.00 -3.38 -26.74
N LYS A 61 22.09 -4.51 -26.02
CA LYS A 61 21.10 -5.60 -26.13
C LYS A 61 19.86 -5.39 -25.25
N TRP A 62 19.96 -4.58 -24.18
CA TRP A 62 18.82 -4.27 -23.29
C TRP A 62 17.84 -3.29 -23.93
N THR A 63 18.27 -2.52 -24.91
CA THR A 63 17.47 -1.48 -25.57
C THR A 63 16.62 -2.00 -26.73
N ASN A 64 16.69 -3.29 -27.07
CA ASN A 64 15.83 -3.83 -28.11
C ASN A 64 14.38 -3.89 -27.63
N SER A 65 13.59 -2.87 -27.99
CA SER A 65 12.23 -2.62 -27.51
C SER A 65 11.27 -3.80 -27.74
N ASN A 66 11.48 -4.59 -28.79
CA ASN A 66 10.60 -5.72 -29.13
C ASN A 66 10.79 -6.91 -28.18
N TYR A 67 12.04 -7.18 -27.76
CA TYR A 67 12.33 -8.27 -26.83
C TYR A 67 11.77 -7.98 -25.43
N THR A 68 11.94 -6.75 -24.99
CA THR A 68 11.45 -6.28 -23.68
C THR A 68 9.91 -6.30 -23.62
N LYS A 69 9.24 -5.85 -24.69
CA LYS A 69 7.77 -5.90 -24.78
C LYS A 69 7.24 -7.33 -24.72
N ARG A 70 7.88 -8.26 -25.43
CA ARG A 70 7.44 -9.66 -25.53
C ARG A 70 7.37 -10.37 -24.18
N TRP A 71 8.23 -10.02 -23.22
CA TRP A 71 8.32 -10.72 -21.93
C TRP A 71 7.73 -9.93 -20.75
N LEU A 72 7.91 -8.62 -20.73
CA LEU A 72 7.44 -7.81 -19.60
C LEU A 72 5.95 -7.53 -19.64
N VAL A 73 5.34 -7.41 -20.81
CA VAL A 73 3.90 -7.23 -20.91
C VAL A 73 3.14 -8.44 -20.37
N PRO A 74 3.43 -9.69 -20.78
CA PRO A 74 2.80 -10.87 -20.18
C PRO A 74 3.03 -10.96 -18.66
N LEU A 75 4.25 -10.71 -18.18
CA LEU A 75 4.54 -10.73 -16.74
C LEU A 75 3.71 -9.69 -15.98
N PHE A 76 3.61 -8.49 -16.53
CA PHE A 76 2.76 -7.43 -15.98
C PHE A 76 1.29 -7.86 -15.93
N LEU A 77 0.77 -8.45 -17.01
CA LEU A 77 -0.62 -8.94 -17.04
C LEU A 77 -0.86 -10.04 -16.00
N VAL A 78 0.06 -10.99 -15.87
CA VAL A 78 -0.01 -12.02 -14.82
C VAL A 78 -0.02 -11.38 -13.43
N HIS A 79 0.83 -10.39 -13.20
CA HIS A 79 0.88 -9.67 -11.92
C HIS A 79 -0.45 -8.93 -11.63
N VAL A 80 -1.04 -8.31 -12.65
CA VAL A 80 -2.37 -7.68 -12.54
C VAL A 80 -3.44 -8.69 -12.14
N VAL A 81 -3.48 -9.84 -12.80
CA VAL A 81 -4.43 -10.91 -12.47
C VAL A 81 -4.21 -11.40 -11.04
N LEU A 82 -2.96 -11.56 -10.60
CA LEU A 82 -2.63 -11.93 -9.22
C LEU A 82 -3.12 -10.91 -8.21
N ILE A 83 -2.92 -9.61 -8.46
CA ILE A 83 -3.40 -8.54 -7.58
C ILE A 83 -4.92 -8.61 -7.41
N ILE A 84 -5.63 -8.71 -8.52
CA ILE A 84 -7.10 -8.81 -8.52
C ILE A 84 -7.54 -10.06 -7.77
N ALA A 85 -6.95 -11.21 -8.08
CA ALA A 85 -7.27 -12.48 -7.44
C ALA A 85 -7.04 -12.43 -5.92
N ILE A 86 -5.84 -11.99 -5.49
CA ILE A 86 -5.50 -11.89 -4.06
C ILE A 86 -6.50 -10.98 -3.34
N THR A 87 -6.81 -9.83 -3.93
CA THR A 87 -7.68 -8.85 -3.29
C THR A 87 -9.11 -9.39 -3.15
N ILE A 88 -9.63 -10.06 -4.18
CA ILE A 88 -10.94 -10.71 -4.12
C ILE A 88 -10.94 -11.86 -3.10
N LEU A 89 -9.93 -12.71 -3.13
CA LEU A 89 -9.84 -13.87 -2.23
C LEU A 89 -9.69 -13.43 -0.76
N LYS A 90 -8.97 -12.35 -0.46
CA LYS A 90 -8.89 -11.77 0.90
C LYS A 90 -10.28 -11.40 1.45
N TYR A 91 -11.17 -10.87 0.61
CA TYR A 91 -12.54 -10.61 1.02
C TYR A 91 -13.30 -11.89 1.38
N TYR A 92 -13.21 -12.91 0.52
CA TYR A 92 -13.91 -14.18 0.72
C TYR A 92 -13.33 -15.06 1.84
N SER A 93 -12.07 -14.85 2.21
CA SER A 93 -11.42 -15.52 3.35
C SER A 93 -11.43 -14.70 4.63
N PHE A 94 -12.22 -13.63 4.73
CA PHE A 94 -12.34 -12.75 5.89
C PHE A 94 -11.00 -12.20 6.40
N ARG A 95 -10.03 -12.00 5.51
CA ARG A 95 -8.73 -11.43 5.86
C ARG A 95 -8.71 -9.90 5.85
N TRP A 96 -9.78 -9.25 5.41
CA TRP A 96 -9.99 -7.84 5.59
C TRP A 96 -10.64 -7.54 6.93
N ASN A 97 -10.36 -6.40 7.48
CA ASN A 97 -10.89 -6.00 8.79
C ASN A 97 -11.57 -4.61 8.76
N VAL A 98 -12.14 -4.26 9.90
CA VAL A 98 -12.90 -3.01 10.07
C VAL A 98 -12.01 -1.78 9.93
N TRP A 99 -10.76 -1.81 10.45
CA TRP A 99 -9.95 -0.61 10.60
C TRP A 99 -9.55 0.06 9.30
N ASP A 100 -9.36 -0.72 8.26
CA ASP A 100 -8.93 -0.23 6.97
C ASP A 100 -10.09 -0.28 5.96
N VAL A 101 -10.19 -1.36 5.21
CA VAL A 101 -11.18 -1.48 4.13
C VAL A 101 -12.63 -1.41 4.62
N GLY A 102 -12.93 -1.99 5.79
CA GLY A 102 -14.27 -1.97 6.37
C GLY A 102 -14.71 -0.55 6.73
N SER A 103 -13.87 0.22 7.40
CA SER A 103 -14.15 1.60 7.79
C SER A 103 -14.40 2.49 6.58
N TYR A 104 -13.52 2.44 5.58
CA TYR A 104 -13.69 3.25 4.37
C TYR A 104 -14.88 2.80 3.51
N SER A 105 -15.19 1.50 3.46
CA SER A 105 -16.40 1.00 2.81
C SER A 105 -17.67 1.51 3.51
N ASN A 106 -17.72 1.44 4.83
CA ASN A 106 -18.82 1.97 5.62
C ASN A 106 -18.97 3.49 5.45
N MET A 107 -17.86 4.22 5.49
CA MET A 107 -17.84 5.66 5.25
C MET A 107 -18.47 6.01 3.89
N LEU A 108 -18.05 5.36 2.81
CA LEU A 108 -18.58 5.64 1.46
C LEU A 108 -20.04 5.22 1.32
N TYR A 109 -20.42 4.11 1.96
CA TYR A 109 -21.82 3.72 2.04
C TYR A 109 -22.67 4.80 2.74
N ASN A 110 -22.22 5.30 3.89
CA ASN A 110 -22.91 6.35 4.62
C ASN A 110 -22.98 7.66 3.80
N ILE A 111 -21.90 8.05 3.12
CA ILE A 111 -21.90 9.23 2.21
C ILE A 111 -22.93 9.03 1.09
N SER A 112 -23.06 7.83 0.52
CA SER A 112 -24.09 7.55 -0.49
C SER A 112 -25.50 7.70 0.04
N GLN A 113 -25.69 7.59 1.35
CA GLN A 113 -26.97 7.84 2.05
C GLN A 113 -27.09 9.30 2.58
N GLY A 114 -26.19 10.19 2.15
CA GLY A 114 -26.18 11.60 2.58
C GLY A 114 -25.62 11.85 3.99
N ARG A 115 -24.92 10.87 4.58
CA ARG A 115 -24.38 10.96 5.94
C ARG A 115 -22.85 10.95 5.93
N PHE A 116 -22.22 12.04 6.31
CA PHE A 116 -20.75 12.13 6.44
C PHE A 116 -20.26 11.58 7.79
N TYR A 117 -20.48 10.29 8.01
CA TYR A 117 -20.28 9.63 9.29
C TYR A 117 -19.66 8.25 9.12
N SER A 118 -18.73 7.89 10.01
CA SER A 118 -18.18 6.54 10.13
C SER A 118 -18.83 5.82 11.30
N SER A 119 -19.63 4.80 11.02
CA SER A 119 -20.35 4.05 12.06
C SER A 119 -19.41 3.28 12.98
N TYR A 120 -18.32 2.72 12.43
CA TYR A 120 -17.33 1.99 13.22
C TYR A 120 -16.60 2.88 14.21
N LEU A 121 -16.38 4.12 13.86
CA LEU A 121 -15.62 5.07 14.66
C LEU A 121 -16.49 5.99 15.49
N GLY A 122 -17.80 6.02 15.23
CA GLY A 122 -18.72 6.88 15.95
C GLY A 122 -18.45 8.37 15.76
N THR A 123 -17.90 8.79 14.61
CA THR A 123 -17.51 10.17 14.37
C THR A 123 -17.70 10.57 12.91
N HIS A 124 -17.65 11.87 12.63
CA HIS A 124 -17.61 12.38 11.27
C HIS A 124 -16.38 11.83 10.53
N ASN A 125 -16.53 11.56 9.24
CA ASN A 125 -15.47 10.97 8.40
C ASN A 125 -14.12 11.69 8.48
N TRP A 126 -14.12 13.01 8.64
CA TRP A 126 -12.92 13.82 8.74
C TRP A 126 -12.37 13.94 10.17
N GLY A 127 -13.03 13.35 11.16
CA GLY A 127 -12.53 13.34 12.54
C GLY A 127 -11.45 12.30 12.81
N ASP A 128 -11.45 11.19 12.05
CA ASP A 128 -10.43 10.14 12.14
C ASP A 128 -9.31 10.35 11.11
N HIS A 129 -9.66 10.34 9.82
CA HIS A 129 -8.75 10.62 8.72
C HIS A 129 -9.37 11.64 7.75
N PHE A 130 -8.61 12.67 7.43
CA PHE A 130 -9.04 13.69 6.47
C PHE A 130 -8.94 13.17 5.04
N SER A 131 -10.07 12.70 4.49
CA SER A 131 -10.11 12.05 3.18
C SER A 131 -11.24 12.52 2.24
N PRO A 132 -11.47 13.84 2.07
CA PRO A 132 -12.54 14.37 1.21
C PRO A 132 -12.43 13.94 -0.26
N SER A 133 -11.22 13.74 -0.79
CA SER A 133 -11.01 13.31 -2.18
C SER A 133 -11.50 11.89 -2.47
N MET A 134 -11.87 11.12 -1.44
CA MET A 134 -12.54 9.82 -1.62
C MET A 134 -14.06 9.95 -1.84
N SER A 135 -14.68 11.03 -1.40
CA SER A 135 -16.14 11.16 -1.43
C SER A 135 -16.78 10.89 -2.80
N PRO A 136 -16.17 11.22 -3.95
CA PRO A 136 -16.72 10.87 -5.26
C PRO A 136 -16.92 9.36 -5.48
N LEU A 137 -16.15 8.50 -4.80
CA LEU A 137 -16.33 7.05 -4.88
C LEU A 137 -17.67 6.59 -4.30
N ALA A 138 -18.31 7.39 -3.44
CA ALA A 138 -19.64 7.09 -2.91
C ALA A 138 -20.71 6.97 -4.00
N LEU A 139 -20.52 7.60 -5.16
CA LEU A 139 -21.42 7.45 -6.31
C LEU A 139 -21.53 6.00 -6.79
N PHE A 140 -20.46 5.22 -6.68
CA PHE A 140 -20.51 3.79 -7.03
C PHE A 140 -21.32 2.97 -6.02
N TYR A 141 -21.38 3.41 -4.75
CA TYR A 141 -22.18 2.76 -3.72
C TYR A 141 -23.69 3.00 -3.92
N LEU A 142 -24.11 4.03 -4.64
CA LEU A 142 -25.49 4.20 -5.09
C LEU A 142 -25.91 3.13 -6.10
N LEU A 143 -24.97 2.66 -6.94
CA LEU A 143 -25.24 1.61 -7.92
C LEU A 143 -25.26 0.23 -7.27
N LEU A 144 -24.27 -0.05 -6.45
CA LEU A 144 -24.13 -1.32 -5.73
C LEU A 144 -23.34 -1.08 -4.43
N PRO A 145 -23.92 -1.30 -3.26
CA PRO A 145 -23.21 -1.16 -1.98
C PRO A 145 -22.23 -2.32 -1.81
N SER A 146 -20.99 -2.14 -2.26
CA SER A 146 -19.97 -3.19 -2.27
C SER A 146 -18.58 -2.65 -1.93
N THR A 147 -17.92 -3.31 -0.99
CA THR A 147 -16.51 -3.06 -0.62
C THR A 147 -15.54 -3.25 -1.79
N HIS A 148 -15.93 -4.04 -2.80
CA HIS A 148 -15.11 -4.27 -4.00
C HIS A 148 -14.82 -3.00 -4.82
N TRP A 149 -15.60 -1.92 -4.67
CA TRP A 149 -15.29 -0.64 -5.31
C TRP A 149 -13.96 -0.05 -4.86
N LEU A 150 -13.62 -0.19 -3.58
CA LEU A 150 -12.32 0.25 -3.05
C LEU A 150 -11.17 -0.55 -3.65
N THR A 151 -11.35 -1.86 -3.79
CA THR A 151 -10.38 -2.74 -4.46
C THR A 151 -10.17 -2.36 -5.91
N LEU A 152 -11.27 -2.14 -6.62
CA LEU A 152 -11.22 -1.75 -8.03
C LEU A 152 -10.53 -0.39 -8.19
N ALA A 153 -10.89 0.59 -7.39
CA ALA A 153 -10.27 1.92 -7.41
C ALA A 153 -8.75 1.84 -7.15
N LYS A 154 -8.34 1.09 -6.11
CA LYS A 154 -6.92 0.86 -5.80
C LYS A 154 -6.20 0.16 -6.96
N THR A 155 -6.79 -0.89 -7.54
CA THR A 155 -6.21 -1.62 -8.67
C THR A 155 -6.03 -0.70 -9.88
N VAL A 156 -7.05 0.08 -10.24
CA VAL A 156 -6.97 1.06 -11.34
C VAL A 156 -5.90 2.11 -11.08
N ALA A 157 -5.79 2.61 -9.84
CA ALA A 157 -4.75 3.55 -9.45
C ALA A 157 -3.36 2.98 -9.72
N TYR A 158 -3.06 1.77 -9.26
CA TYR A 158 -1.76 1.13 -9.47
C TYR A 158 -1.49 0.77 -10.94
N LEU A 159 -2.50 0.32 -11.68
CA LEU A 159 -2.36 0.02 -13.12
C LEU A 159 -2.07 1.26 -13.97
N SER A 160 -2.48 2.43 -13.53
CA SER A 160 -2.22 3.70 -14.22
C SER A 160 -0.77 4.19 -14.07
N VAL A 161 -0.06 3.70 -13.03
CA VAL A 161 1.32 4.11 -12.72
C VAL A 161 2.30 3.88 -13.87
N PRO A 162 2.41 2.69 -14.50
CA PRO A 162 3.33 2.47 -15.62
C PRO A 162 3.05 3.38 -16.82
N LEU A 163 1.76 3.66 -17.07
CA LEU A 163 1.35 4.56 -18.16
C LEU A 163 1.81 5.99 -17.92
N LEU A 164 1.70 6.46 -16.67
CA LEU A 164 2.14 7.80 -16.29
C LEU A 164 3.67 7.91 -16.30
N ILE A 165 4.38 6.88 -15.80
CA ILE A 165 5.84 6.83 -15.89
C ILE A 165 6.30 6.87 -17.36
N GLN A 166 5.62 6.15 -18.25
CA GLN A 166 5.94 6.21 -19.68
C GLN A 166 5.81 7.63 -20.23
N LYS A 167 4.75 8.37 -19.84
CA LYS A 167 4.57 9.75 -20.26
C LYS A 167 5.66 10.67 -19.68
N ILE A 168 6.00 10.50 -18.39
CA ILE A 168 7.08 11.25 -17.73
C ILE A 168 8.43 10.98 -18.41
N CYS A 169 8.74 9.72 -18.69
CA CYS A 169 9.98 9.37 -19.40
C CYS A 169 10.04 9.97 -20.81
N LYS A 170 8.92 9.99 -21.54
CA LYS A 170 8.87 10.63 -22.87
C LYS A 170 9.17 12.13 -22.81
N GLU A 171 8.79 12.83 -21.75
CA GLU A 171 9.14 14.24 -21.54
C GLU A 171 10.59 14.42 -21.06
N SER A 172 11.13 13.44 -20.35
CA SER A 172 12.47 13.52 -19.75
C SER A 172 13.61 13.13 -20.69
N PHE A 173 13.34 12.31 -21.71
CA PHE A 173 14.35 11.78 -22.62
C PHE A 173 14.10 12.19 -24.06
N GLN A 174 15.13 12.67 -24.74
CA GLN A 174 15.06 13.01 -26.19
C GLN A 174 14.93 11.74 -27.06
N ASN A 175 15.61 10.66 -26.66
CA ASN A 175 15.57 9.39 -27.38
C ASN A 175 14.39 8.53 -26.91
N LYS A 176 13.48 8.19 -27.85
CA LYS A 176 12.27 7.37 -27.57
C LYS A 176 12.58 5.96 -27.09
N GLU A 177 13.65 5.34 -27.59
CA GLU A 177 14.06 3.99 -27.17
C GLU A 177 14.61 4.01 -25.74
N GLN A 178 15.39 5.03 -25.40
CA GLN A 178 15.89 5.24 -24.04
C GLN A 178 14.74 5.51 -23.08
N ALA A 179 13.79 6.39 -23.45
CA ALA A 179 12.58 6.66 -22.66
C ALA A 179 11.79 5.37 -22.39
N TRP A 180 11.64 4.54 -23.41
CA TRP A 180 10.95 3.25 -23.27
C TRP A 180 11.71 2.29 -22.35
N SER A 181 13.01 2.13 -22.52
CA SER A 181 13.84 1.23 -21.71
C SER A 181 13.82 1.63 -20.23
N VAL A 182 13.93 2.93 -19.94
CA VAL A 182 13.84 3.45 -18.57
C VAL A 182 12.44 3.25 -17.98
N THR A 183 11.38 3.49 -18.77
CA THR A 183 10.00 3.21 -18.34
C THR A 183 9.83 1.76 -17.90
N VAL A 184 10.33 0.84 -18.69
CA VAL A 184 10.21 -0.59 -18.43
C VAL A 184 11.00 -0.97 -17.17
N ILE A 185 12.25 -0.51 -17.06
CA ILE A 185 13.10 -0.86 -15.91
C ILE A 185 12.52 -0.28 -14.62
N ILE A 186 12.20 1.01 -14.59
CA ILE A 186 11.69 1.68 -13.39
C ILE A 186 10.27 1.20 -13.07
N GLY A 187 9.38 1.12 -14.06
CA GLY A 187 8.01 0.67 -13.87
C GLY A 187 7.92 -0.79 -13.45
N ALA A 188 8.69 -1.69 -14.09
CA ALA A 188 8.75 -3.09 -13.71
C ALA A 188 9.41 -3.27 -12.33
N ALA A 189 10.51 -2.56 -12.05
CA ALA A 189 11.16 -2.62 -10.75
C ALA A 189 10.20 -2.18 -9.64
N TRP A 190 9.47 -1.09 -9.83
CA TRP A 190 8.51 -0.58 -8.86
C TRP A 190 7.36 -1.57 -8.62
N MET A 191 6.77 -2.13 -9.68
CA MET A 191 5.60 -2.98 -9.55
C MET A 191 5.90 -4.44 -9.17
N LEU A 192 7.09 -4.94 -9.52
CA LEU A 192 7.38 -6.37 -9.41
C LEU A 192 8.40 -6.70 -8.34
N PHE A 193 9.25 -5.75 -7.98
CA PHE A 193 10.44 -6.02 -7.17
C PHE A 193 10.65 -5.07 -6.00
N TYR A 194 10.08 -3.87 -6.05
CA TYR A 194 10.30 -2.89 -5.01
C TYR A 194 9.34 -3.13 -3.85
N ALA A 195 9.84 -3.77 -2.78
CA ALA A 195 9.04 -4.19 -1.62
C ALA A 195 8.17 -3.07 -1.03
N PRO A 196 8.66 -1.82 -0.87
CA PRO A 196 7.84 -0.73 -0.37
C PRO A 196 6.56 -0.49 -1.19
N ALA A 197 6.64 -0.57 -2.53
CA ALA A 197 5.49 -0.40 -3.40
C ALA A 197 4.59 -1.63 -3.44
N LEU A 198 5.19 -2.83 -3.52
CA LEU A 198 4.45 -4.09 -3.58
C LEU A 198 3.64 -4.36 -2.31
N ASN A 199 4.25 -4.17 -1.15
CA ASN A 199 3.57 -4.44 0.11
C ASN A 199 2.39 -3.48 0.30
N SER A 200 2.54 -2.21 -0.07
CA SER A 200 1.42 -1.27 -0.11
C SER A 200 0.30 -1.71 -1.06
N LEU A 201 0.65 -2.33 -2.19
CA LEU A 201 -0.31 -2.85 -3.15
C LEU A 201 -1.12 -4.03 -2.60
N TYR A 202 -0.47 -4.96 -1.90
CA TYR A 202 -1.13 -6.14 -1.31
C TYR A 202 -1.77 -5.89 0.05
N TYR A 203 -1.48 -4.77 0.68
CA TYR A 203 -2.11 -4.36 1.93
C TYR A 203 -3.62 -4.13 1.72
N GLU A 204 -4.36 -3.97 2.82
CA GLU A 204 -5.75 -3.55 2.78
C GLU A 204 -5.89 -2.14 2.15
N PHE A 205 -7.11 -1.71 1.90
CA PHE A 205 -7.33 -0.40 1.29
C PHE A 205 -7.03 0.73 2.29
N GLN A 206 -6.28 1.73 1.81
CA GLN A 206 -6.09 3.02 2.45
C GLN A 206 -6.26 4.14 1.42
N PRO A 207 -6.75 5.33 1.78
CA PRO A 207 -6.92 6.44 0.85
C PRO A 207 -5.61 6.85 0.14
N SER A 208 -4.49 6.79 0.85
CA SER A 208 -3.17 7.07 0.30
C SER A 208 -2.80 6.16 -0.87
N ALA A 209 -3.33 4.93 -0.93
CA ALA A 209 -3.12 4.01 -2.04
C ALA A 209 -3.69 4.51 -3.39
N LEU A 210 -4.57 5.50 -3.38
CA LEU A 210 -5.07 6.15 -4.58
C LEU A 210 -4.16 7.27 -5.08
N THR A 211 -3.19 7.74 -4.28
CA THR A 211 -2.39 8.92 -4.59
C THR A 211 -1.27 8.73 -5.62
N PRO A 212 -0.67 7.55 -5.83
CA PRO A 212 0.43 7.37 -6.79
C PRO A 212 0.16 7.96 -8.18
N PRO A 213 -0.99 7.70 -8.84
CA PRO A 213 -1.26 8.29 -10.14
C PRO A 213 -1.42 9.80 -10.10
N PHE A 214 -1.97 10.37 -9.04
CA PHE A 214 -2.11 11.82 -8.91
C PHE A 214 -0.74 12.48 -8.71
N ILE A 215 0.14 11.90 -7.90
CA ILE A 215 1.52 12.38 -7.71
C ILE A 215 2.29 12.38 -9.04
N LEU A 216 2.21 11.28 -9.80
CA LEU A 216 2.85 11.18 -11.11
C LEU A 216 2.24 12.14 -12.13
N TYR A 217 0.91 12.31 -12.11
CA TYR A 217 0.23 13.26 -13.00
C TYR A 217 0.58 14.71 -12.66
N ALA A 218 0.66 15.05 -11.37
CA ALA A 218 1.14 16.38 -10.96
C ALA A 218 2.56 16.64 -11.48
N PHE A 219 3.46 15.65 -11.36
CA PHE A 219 4.82 15.78 -11.89
C PHE A 219 4.83 15.93 -13.42
N LEU A 220 4.01 15.18 -14.14
CA LEU A 220 3.84 15.34 -15.59
C LEU A 220 3.31 16.73 -15.96
N CYS A 221 2.33 17.24 -15.22
CA CYS A 221 1.81 18.60 -15.41
C CYS A 221 2.88 19.66 -15.15
N PHE A 222 3.72 19.47 -14.13
CA PHE A 222 4.89 20.30 -13.86
C PHE A 222 5.88 20.30 -15.03
N GLN A 223 6.25 19.14 -15.56
CA GLN A 223 7.14 19.03 -16.72
C GLN A 223 6.59 19.75 -17.95
N ARG A 224 5.28 19.64 -18.20
CA ARG A 224 4.56 20.27 -19.32
C ARG A 224 4.17 21.72 -19.08
N LYS A 225 4.51 22.29 -17.93
CA LYS A 225 4.13 23.64 -17.50
C LYS A 225 2.61 23.90 -17.51
N LEU A 226 1.83 22.85 -17.28
CA LEU A 226 0.36 22.90 -17.18
C LEU A 226 -0.03 23.30 -15.74
N TRP A 227 0.26 24.54 -15.36
CA TRP A 227 0.21 25.00 -13.96
C TRP A 227 -1.17 24.86 -13.31
N LEU A 228 -2.26 25.17 -14.02
CA LEU A 228 -3.62 25.04 -13.47
C LEU A 228 -3.92 23.59 -13.09
N ARG A 229 -3.59 22.63 -13.98
CA ARG A 229 -3.77 21.20 -13.72
C ARG A 229 -2.85 20.72 -12.61
N PHE A 230 -1.62 21.23 -12.55
CA PHE A 230 -0.68 20.93 -11.48
C PHE A 230 -1.26 21.32 -10.12
N TRP A 231 -1.67 22.57 -9.93
CA TRP A 231 -2.21 23.05 -8.67
C TRP A 231 -3.51 22.35 -8.27
N PHE A 232 -4.43 22.14 -9.22
CA PHE A 232 -5.64 21.37 -8.99
C PHE A 232 -5.32 19.95 -8.50
N THR A 233 -4.37 19.26 -9.14
CA THR A 233 -3.98 17.90 -8.75
C THR A 233 -3.31 17.89 -7.37
N MET A 234 -2.50 18.90 -7.05
CA MET A 234 -1.88 19.02 -5.73
C MET A 234 -2.94 19.20 -4.63
N ILE A 235 -4.01 19.99 -4.88
CA ILE A 235 -5.14 20.12 -3.95
C ILE A 235 -5.87 18.78 -3.78
N VAL A 236 -6.14 18.06 -4.87
CA VAL A 236 -6.76 16.72 -4.79
C VAL A 236 -5.92 15.75 -3.97
N ILE A 237 -4.59 15.81 -4.10
CA ILE A 237 -3.68 14.97 -3.31
C ILE A 237 -3.87 15.25 -1.80
N LEU A 238 -3.93 16.50 -1.36
CA LEU A 238 -4.14 16.84 0.06
C LEU A 238 -5.40 16.24 0.63
N GLY A 239 -6.43 16.07 -0.19
CA GLY A 239 -7.72 15.54 0.23
C GLY A 239 -7.77 14.01 0.37
N PHE A 240 -6.69 13.26 0.19
CA PHE A 240 -6.70 11.82 0.41
C PHE A 240 -6.29 11.42 1.84
N LYS A 241 -5.40 12.18 2.48
CA LYS A 241 -4.98 11.90 3.87
C LYS A 241 -4.31 13.14 4.47
N GLU A 242 -4.42 13.30 5.78
CA GLU A 242 -3.92 14.45 6.56
C GLU A 242 -2.42 14.72 6.39
N ASN A 243 -1.61 13.70 6.20
CA ASN A 243 -0.15 13.81 6.09
C ASN A 243 0.36 14.11 4.66
N LEU A 244 -0.53 14.25 3.68
CA LEU A 244 -0.15 14.46 2.28
C LEU A 244 0.37 15.86 1.96
N GLY A 245 0.32 16.78 2.91
CA GLY A 245 1.11 18.00 2.85
C GLY A 245 2.62 17.73 2.70
N ALA A 246 3.11 16.57 3.12
CA ALA A 246 4.49 16.14 2.89
C ALA A 246 4.83 16.00 1.39
N VAL A 247 3.87 15.65 0.54
CA VAL A 247 4.05 15.64 -0.93
C VAL A 247 4.27 17.06 -1.45
N TRP A 248 3.49 18.03 -0.96
CA TRP A 248 3.67 19.43 -1.30
C TRP A 248 5.05 19.93 -0.89
N ILE A 249 5.48 19.65 0.35
CA ILE A 249 6.80 20.04 0.85
C ILE A 249 7.90 19.37 -0.01
N GLY A 250 7.76 18.10 -0.36
CA GLY A 250 8.72 17.37 -1.19
C GLY A 250 8.87 17.97 -2.59
N PHE A 251 7.76 18.25 -3.29
CA PHE A 251 7.78 18.95 -4.56
C PHE A 251 8.39 20.35 -4.42
N GLY A 252 8.04 21.07 -3.36
CA GLY A 252 8.58 22.40 -3.08
C GLY A 252 10.09 22.38 -2.90
N CYS A 253 10.62 21.49 -2.07
CA CYS A 253 12.06 21.31 -1.87
C CYS A 253 12.77 20.99 -3.19
N PHE A 254 12.24 20.06 -3.97
CA PHE A 254 12.76 19.73 -5.29
C PHE A 254 12.77 20.96 -6.21
N MET A 255 11.68 21.74 -6.25
CA MET A 255 11.59 22.92 -7.11
C MET A 255 12.58 24.02 -6.70
N VAL A 256 12.76 24.24 -5.40
CA VAL A 256 13.72 25.23 -4.89
C VAL A 256 15.16 24.83 -5.21
N LEU A 257 15.50 23.55 -5.06
CA LEU A 257 16.88 23.08 -5.14
C LEU A 257 17.34 22.64 -6.53
N ALA A 258 16.41 22.19 -7.38
CA ALA A 258 16.73 21.57 -8.66
C ALA A 258 16.14 22.27 -9.88
N THR A 259 15.31 23.29 -9.70
CA THR A 259 14.64 23.98 -10.83
C THR A 259 14.69 25.50 -10.70
N PRO A 260 14.42 26.28 -11.78
CA PRO A 260 14.30 27.73 -11.71
C PRO A 260 13.02 28.22 -11.01
N ASN A 261 12.04 27.34 -10.74
CA ASN A 261 10.70 27.71 -10.24
C ASN A 261 10.67 27.89 -8.71
N LYS A 262 11.62 28.60 -8.13
CA LYS A 262 11.82 28.73 -6.68
C LYS A 262 10.61 29.33 -5.95
N LYS A 263 9.94 30.34 -6.54
CA LYS A 263 8.74 30.97 -5.93
C LYS A 263 7.61 29.95 -5.73
N ALA A 264 7.30 29.16 -6.75
CA ALA A 264 6.31 28.09 -6.64
C ALA A 264 6.75 27.01 -5.65
N GLY A 265 8.06 26.71 -5.57
CA GLY A 265 8.62 25.79 -4.59
C GLY A 265 8.40 26.28 -3.15
N PHE A 266 8.69 27.52 -2.84
CA PHE A 266 8.41 28.10 -1.50
C PHE A 266 6.92 28.11 -1.17
N LEU A 267 6.05 28.40 -2.14
CA LEU A 267 4.59 28.34 -1.95
C LEU A 267 4.13 26.92 -1.61
N LEU A 268 4.69 25.91 -2.26
CA LEU A 268 4.39 24.50 -1.94
C LEU A 268 4.89 24.12 -0.55
N ILE A 269 6.10 24.51 -0.15
CA ILE A 269 6.62 24.23 1.19
C ILE A 269 5.71 24.86 2.25
N SER A 270 5.44 26.15 2.13
CA SER A 270 4.59 26.87 3.08
C SER A 270 3.16 26.31 3.10
N GLY A 271 2.57 26.10 1.91
CA GLY A 271 1.23 25.52 1.79
C GLY A 271 1.14 24.11 2.35
N GLY A 272 2.16 23.26 2.16
CA GLY A 272 2.22 21.94 2.74
C GLY A 272 2.29 21.94 4.28
N ILE A 273 3.12 22.80 4.86
CA ILE A 273 3.21 22.97 6.31
C ILE A 273 1.89 23.49 6.88
N ILE A 274 1.33 24.54 6.27
CA ILE A 274 0.06 25.13 6.70
C ILE A 274 -1.07 24.10 6.59
N SER A 275 -1.13 23.32 5.49
CA SER A 275 -2.19 22.32 5.30
C SER A 275 -2.11 21.21 6.37
N ILE A 276 -0.92 20.69 6.68
CA ILE A 276 -0.75 19.70 7.76
C ILE A 276 -1.23 20.30 9.09
N TYR A 277 -0.79 21.53 9.41
CA TYR A 277 -1.17 22.21 10.64
C TYR A 277 -2.69 22.40 10.73
N LEU A 278 -3.31 22.98 9.71
CA LEU A 278 -4.76 23.24 9.71
C LEU A 278 -5.57 21.96 9.77
N ILE A 279 -5.18 20.93 9.01
CA ILE A 279 -5.92 19.66 8.98
C ILE A 279 -5.82 18.95 10.32
N MET A 280 -4.61 18.78 10.86
CA MET A 280 -4.39 17.96 12.06
C MET A 280 -4.81 18.67 13.34
N PHE A 281 -4.67 19.99 13.45
CA PHE A 281 -4.90 20.72 14.70
C PHE A 281 -6.20 21.53 14.73
N HIS A 282 -6.86 21.72 13.58
CA HIS A 282 -8.13 22.47 13.54
C HIS A 282 -9.27 21.67 12.89
N ILE A 283 -9.09 21.15 11.67
CA ILE A 283 -10.19 20.49 10.94
C ILE A 283 -10.54 19.15 11.59
N MET A 284 -9.58 18.26 11.76
CA MET A 284 -9.85 16.95 12.35
C MET A 284 -10.39 17.03 13.79
N PRO A 285 -9.83 17.85 14.71
CA PRO A 285 -10.39 18.01 16.05
C PRO A 285 -11.81 18.56 16.04
N TYR A 286 -12.13 19.52 15.16
CA TYR A 286 -13.48 20.08 15.04
C TYR A 286 -14.53 19.01 14.70
N TYR A 287 -14.18 18.03 13.86
CA TYR A 287 -15.08 16.95 13.45
C TYR A 287 -15.02 15.73 14.38
N ARG A 288 -14.16 15.72 15.38
CA ARG A 288 -13.96 14.62 16.31
C ARG A 288 -14.88 14.79 17.51
N ASN A 289 -15.75 13.80 17.74
CA ASN A 289 -16.74 13.84 18.82
C ASN A 289 -16.21 13.23 20.14
N PHE A 290 -14.93 12.97 20.26
CA PHE A 290 -14.34 12.37 21.46
C PHE A 290 -13.08 13.15 21.90
N GLU A 291 -12.85 13.18 23.21
CA GLU A 291 -11.80 14.00 23.85
C GLU A 291 -10.38 13.48 23.61
N GLU A 292 -10.20 12.23 23.19
CA GLU A 292 -8.86 11.71 22.91
C GLU A 292 -8.21 12.49 21.78
N SER A 293 -7.20 13.26 22.14
CA SER A 293 -6.32 13.90 21.16
C SER A 293 -5.65 12.81 20.33
N TRP A 294 -5.99 12.72 19.05
CA TRP A 294 -5.20 11.93 18.11
C TRP A 294 -3.84 12.62 17.97
N SER A 295 -2.92 12.29 18.84
CA SER A 295 -1.53 12.66 18.68
C SER A 295 -0.89 11.59 17.82
N MET A 296 -0.38 11.99 16.65
CA MET A 296 0.55 11.13 15.95
C MET A 296 1.67 10.80 16.94
N PRO A 297 1.86 9.52 17.32
CA PRO A 297 2.86 9.21 18.33
C PRO A 297 4.23 9.57 17.77
N VAL A 298 4.77 10.69 18.24
CA VAL A 298 6.06 11.24 17.79
C VAL A 298 7.17 10.65 18.65
N GLY A 299 8.14 10.02 18.01
CA GLY A 299 9.28 9.43 18.69
C GLY A 299 10.51 9.33 17.77
N PRO A 300 11.09 10.48 17.33
CA PRO A 300 12.17 10.48 16.34
C PRO A 300 13.38 9.65 16.77
N PHE A 301 13.64 9.58 18.06
CA PHE A 301 14.79 8.87 18.63
C PHE A 301 14.45 7.48 19.19
N GLN A 302 13.18 7.04 19.06
CA GLN A 302 12.79 5.69 19.44
C GLN A 302 13.11 4.72 18.32
N ASP A 303 13.54 3.50 18.68
CA ASP A 303 13.85 2.41 17.76
C ASP A 303 14.75 2.82 16.57
N ILE A 304 15.87 3.47 16.87
CA ILE A 304 16.88 3.86 15.85
C ILE A 304 17.27 2.68 14.95
N PRO A 305 17.53 1.46 15.47
CA PRO A 305 17.86 0.32 14.62
C PRO A 305 16.77 -0.02 13.61
N GLY A 306 15.49 -0.04 14.02
CA GLY A 306 14.37 -0.30 13.10
C GLY A 306 14.26 0.77 12.01
N LYS A 307 14.45 2.03 12.37
CA LYS A 307 14.46 3.15 11.40
C LYS A 307 15.63 3.09 10.42
N LEU A 308 16.80 2.68 10.87
CA LEU A 308 17.95 2.46 9.97
C LEU A 308 17.69 1.29 9.01
N ILE A 309 17.15 0.17 9.51
CA ILE A 309 16.76 -0.97 8.66
C ILE A 309 15.73 -0.54 7.62
N TYR A 310 14.77 0.29 8.00
CA TYR A 310 13.78 0.86 7.07
C TYR A 310 14.45 1.68 5.96
N LEU A 311 15.37 2.58 6.29
CA LEU A 311 16.13 3.36 5.30
C LEU A 311 16.95 2.45 4.38
N PHE A 312 17.58 1.41 4.91
CA PHE A 312 18.28 0.41 4.09
C PHE A 312 17.33 -0.26 3.09
N LYS A 313 16.17 -0.71 3.54
CA LYS A 313 15.16 -1.36 2.67
C LYS A 313 14.62 -0.45 1.58
N ILE A 314 14.55 0.86 1.84
CA ILE A 314 14.09 1.86 0.84
C ILE A 314 15.19 2.20 -0.16
N PHE A 315 16.42 2.48 0.30
CA PHE A 315 17.43 3.09 -0.56
C PHE A 315 18.39 2.10 -1.22
N ILE A 316 18.72 0.97 -0.58
CA ILE A 316 19.66 -0.01 -1.17
C ILE A 316 19.12 -0.59 -2.50
N PRO A 317 17.82 -0.97 -2.60
CA PRO A 317 17.27 -1.45 -3.88
C PRO A 317 17.39 -0.45 -5.02
N LEU A 318 17.48 0.84 -4.70
CA LEU A 318 17.65 1.93 -5.66
C LEU A 318 19.13 2.29 -5.87
N GLY A 319 20.07 1.45 -5.38
CA GLY A 319 21.51 1.67 -5.49
C GLY A 319 22.01 2.91 -4.76
N LEU A 320 21.31 3.36 -3.73
CA LEU A 320 21.57 4.60 -2.98
C LEU A 320 21.54 5.88 -3.85
N LEU A 321 21.11 5.77 -5.11
CA LEU A 321 21.13 6.89 -6.07
C LEU A 321 20.35 8.12 -5.58
N PRO A 322 19.15 8.00 -4.95
CA PRO A 322 18.45 9.17 -4.44
C PRO A 322 19.20 9.90 -3.31
N LEU A 323 20.07 9.21 -2.57
CA LEU A 323 20.91 9.84 -1.55
C LEU A 323 22.13 10.53 -2.17
N ILE A 324 22.77 9.86 -3.15
CA ILE A 324 23.93 10.41 -3.87
C ILE A 324 23.51 11.66 -4.66
N TYR A 325 22.38 11.60 -5.36
CA TYR A 325 21.79 12.71 -6.10
C TYR A 325 20.67 13.39 -5.29
N TRP A 326 20.99 13.75 -4.05
CA TRP A 326 20.05 14.23 -3.05
C TRP A 326 19.13 15.37 -3.51
N ARG A 327 19.60 16.23 -4.45
CA ARG A 327 18.76 17.29 -5.04
C ARG A 327 17.50 16.76 -5.75
N PHE A 328 17.57 15.56 -6.30
CA PHE A 328 16.40 14.87 -6.87
C PHE A 328 15.70 14.00 -5.82
N GLY A 329 16.50 13.33 -4.97
CA GLY A 329 15.97 12.46 -3.91
C GLY A 329 15.15 13.20 -2.85
N ILE A 330 15.42 14.50 -2.64
CA ILE A 330 14.74 15.34 -1.65
C ILE A 330 13.21 15.39 -1.86
N ILE A 331 12.74 15.15 -3.08
CA ILE A 331 11.30 15.10 -3.36
C ILE A 331 10.57 14.08 -2.48
N ALA A 332 11.24 12.98 -2.10
CA ALA A 332 10.70 11.96 -1.21
C ALA A 332 11.04 12.20 0.28
N GLY A 333 11.98 13.11 0.56
CA GLY A 333 12.50 13.35 1.90
C GLY A 333 11.42 13.64 2.94
N PRO A 334 10.51 14.59 2.74
CA PRO A 334 9.46 14.88 3.71
C PRO A 334 8.51 13.71 3.98
N ALA A 335 8.13 12.93 2.96
CA ALA A 335 7.28 11.76 3.13
C ALA A 335 7.98 10.63 3.93
N ILE A 336 9.26 10.39 3.66
CA ILE A 336 10.09 9.48 4.46
C ILE A 336 10.25 10.03 5.88
N GLY A 337 10.45 11.35 6.02
CA GLY A 337 10.55 12.04 7.29
C GLY A 337 9.32 11.82 8.18
N VAL A 338 8.12 11.89 7.64
CA VAL A 338 6.88 11.59 8.39
C VAL A 338 6.93 10.18 8.99
N ASN A 339 7.36 9.17 8.20
CA ASN A 339 7.47 7.81 8.70
C ASN A 339 8.54 7.69 9.81
N LEU A 340 9.68 8.35 9.66
CA LEU A 340 10.77 8.33 10.63
C LEU A 340 10.47 9.11 11.92
N LEU A 341 9.62 10.12 11.86
CA LEU A 341 9.20 10.89 13.04
C LEU A 341 8.27 10.10 13.95
N SER A 342 7.60 9.07 13.46
CA SER A 342 6.69 8.24 14.25
C SER A 342 7.43 7.37 15.27
N SER A 343 6.79 7.14 16.44
CA SER A 343 7.17 6.10 17.38
C SER A 343 6.55 4.73 17.07
N GLY A 344 5.55 4.68 16.18
CA GLY A 344 4.86 3.47 15.79
C GLY A 344 5.68 2.64 14.79
N PRO A 345 6.12 1.41 15.11
CA PRO A 345 7.01 0.61 14.25
C PRO A 345 6.38 0.24 12.91
N LYS A 346 5.06 0.28 12.80
CA LYS A 346 4.35 0.06 11.53
C LYS A 346 4.67 1.15 10.49
N MET A 347 4.87 2.39 10.93
CA MET A 347 5.11 3.54 10.06
C MET A 347 6.45 3.45 9.31
N TYR A 348 7.51 2.98 9.98
CA TYR A 348 8.83 2.76 9.39
C TYR A 348 9.10 1.27 9.11
N SER A 349 8.08 0.60 8.57
CA SER A 349 8.16 -0.79 8.11
C SER A 349 7.66 -0.89 6.67
N THR A 350 8.48 -1.49 5.81
CA THR A 350 8.09 -1.73 4.40
C THR A 350 7.01 -2.80 4.24
N SER A 351 6.49 -3.34 5.33
CA SER A 351 5.45 -4.39 5.31
C SER A 351 4.01 -3.85 5.26
N TYR A 352 3.85 -2.55 5.45
CA TYR A 352 2.55 -1.88 5.49
C TYR A 352 2.37 -0.91 4.32
N HIS A 353 1.29 -0.14 4.31
CA HIS A 353 0.92 0.79 3.24
C HIS A 353 1.62 2.16 3.29
N TYR A 354 2.43 2.44 4.31
CA TYR A 354 2.99 3.78 4.53
C TYR A 354 4.04 4.20 3.49
N ASP A 355 4.42 3.27 2.61
CA ASP A 355 5.44 3.49 1.58
C ASP A 355 4.86 3.78 0.18
N ASP A 356 3.54 3.82 0.00
CA ASP A 356 2.91 4.16 -1.28
C ASP A 356 3.35 5.55 -1.79
N ILE A 357 3.47 6.52 -0.89
CA ILE A 357 3.92 7.88 -1.22
C ILE A 357 5.44 7.95 -1.39
N PRO A 358 6.27 7.55 -0.40
CA PRO A 358 7.72 7.54 -0.54
C PRO A 358 8.20 6.80 -1.79
N SER A 359 7.65 5.59 -2.04
CA SER A 359 8.03 4.78 -3.21
C SER A 359 7.72 5.47 -4.54
N THR A 360 6.58 6.15 -4.63
CA THR A 360 6.18 6.88 -5.84
C THR A 360 7.08 8.11 -6.09
N LEU A 361 7.40 8.87 -5.04
CA LEU A 361 8.28 10.02 -5.14
C LEU A 361 9.73 9.61 -5.46
N LEU A 362 10.21 8.51 -4.89
CA LEU A 362 11.53 7.94 -5.22
C LEU A 362 11.60 7.47 -6.67
N MET A 363 10.50 6.97 -7.23
CA MET A 363 10.44 6.63 -8.64
C MET A 363 10.60 7.86 -9.55
N ILE A 364 9.96 8.98 -9.21
CA ILE A 364 10.18 10.27 -9.89
C ILE A 364 11.66 10.66 -9.80
N ALA A 365 12.23 10.58 -8.60
CA ALA A 365 13.65 10.87 -8.38
C ALA A 365 14.54 10.01 -9.27
N MET A 366 14.27 8.71 -9.40
CA MET A 366 15.03 7.79 -10.27
C MET A 366 14.92 8.18 -11.74
N VAL A 367 13.74 8.56 -12.24
CA VAL A 367 13.61 9.05 -13.63
C VAL A 367 14.43 10.31 -13.84
N LEU A 368 14.39 11.27 -12.91
CA LEU A 368 15.17 12.50 -12.96
C LEU A 368 16.68 12.25 -12.95
N ILE A 369 17.16 11.36 -12.08
CA ILE A 369 18.56 11.00 -11.96
C ILE A 369 19.07 10.40 -13.28
N VAL A 370 18.32 9.46 -13.85
CA VAL A 370 18.70 8.79 -15.09
C VAL A 370 18.64 9.75 -16.28
N SER A 371 17.63 10.64 -16.34
CA SER A 371 17.45 11.59 -17.46
C SER A 371 18.43 12.76 -17.42
N SER A 372 18.92 13.14 -16.24
CA SER A 372 19.87 14.26 -16.10
C SER A 372 21.24 14.02 -16.77
N GLY A 373 21.53 12.80 -17.22
CA GLY A 373 22.83 12.40 -17.74
C GLY A 373 23.95 12.43 -16.69
N SER A 374 23.61 12.76 -15.43
CA SER A 374 24.56 12.85 -14.31
C SER A 374 25.16 11.49 -13.96
N LEU A 375 24.56 10.40 -14.43
CA LEU A 375 25.11 9.03 -14.35
C LEU A 375 26.39 8.83 -15.18
N LYS A 376 27.17 9.91 -15.49
CA LYS A 376 28.60 9.79 -15.86
C LYS A 376 29.40 9.27 -14.65
N LEU A 377 28.85 8.27 -14.00
CA LEU A 377 29.50 7.61 -12.88
C LEU A 377 30.72 6.86 -13.43
N ARG A 378 31.87 7.36 -13.10
CA ARG A 378 33.14 6.61 -13.08
C ARG A 378 32.92 5.22 -12.47
N PHE A 379 31.99 5.15 -11.52
CA PHE A 379 31.50 3.98 -10.80
C PHE A 379 30.80 2.92 -11.69
N TRP A 380 30.02 3.34 -12.73
CA TRP A 380 29.35 2.41 -13.65
C TRP A 380 30.27 1.87 -14.73
N LYS A 381 31.41 2.51 -14.95
CA LYS A 381 32.48 1.99 -15.83
C LYS A 381 33.30 0.91 -15.15
N GLU A 382 33.26 0.77 -13.86
CA GLU A 382 34.01 -0.21 -13.09
C GLU A 382 33.23 -1.52 -12.94
N LYS A 383 33.96 -2.64 -12.86
CA LYS A 383 33.47 -4.02 -12.66
C LYS A 383 32.51 -4.17 -11.44
N ARG A 384 32.48 -3.18 -10.53
CA ARG A 384 31.72 -3.19 -9.27
C ARG A 384 30.26 -2.77 -9.42
N ALA A 385 29.87 -2.08 -10.49
CA ALA A 385 28.47 -1.64 -10.66
C ALA A 385 27.49 -2.82 -10.72
N GLY A 386 27.89 -3.93 -11.35
CA GLY A 386 27.10 -5.16 -11.36
C GLY A 386 26.92 -5.78 -9.98
N GLN A 387 27.93 -5.66 -9.10
CA GLN A 387 27.87 -6.19 -7.73
C GLN A 387 26.91 -5.39 -6.86
N TRP A 388 26.88 -4.06 -7.01
CA TRP A 388 25.93 -3.20 -6.27
C TRP A 388 24.49 -3.37 -6.73
N LEU A 389 24.28 -3.55 -8.05
CA LEU A 389 22.96 -3.90 -8.58
C LEU A 389 22.47 -5.25 -8.04
N LEU A 390 23.37 -6.23 -7.96
CA LEU A 390 23.09 -7.52 -7.37
C LEU A 390 22.72 -7.40 -5.88
N ALA A 391 23.54 -6.68 -5.12
CA ALA A 391 23.26 -6.46 -3.69
C ALA A 391 21.92 -5.79 -3.48
N GLY A 392 21.61 -4.74 -4.24
CA GLY A 392 20.30 -4.08 -4.20
C GLY A 392 19.17 -5.03 -4.55
N TRP A 393 19.36 -5.86 -5.56
CA TRP A 393 18.37 -6.85 -5.95
C TRP A 393 18.18 -7.95 -4.89
N ILE A 394 19.25 -8.47 -4.26
CA ILE A 394 19.19 -9.43 -3.16
C ILE A 394 18.37 -8.83 -2.01
N VAL A 395 18.61 -7.58 -1.64
CA VAL A 395 17.83 -6.89 -0.59
C VAL A 395 16.36 -6.76 -0.98
N CYS A 396 16.05 -6.44 -2.25
CA CYS A 396 14.67 -6.44 -2.74
C CYS A 396 14.01 -7.81 -2.55
N VAL A 397 14.67 -8.87 -3.00
CA VAL A 397 14.16 -10.24 -2.92
C VAL A 397 13.94 -10.65 -1.47
N LEU A 398 14.93 -10.46 -0.61
CA LEU A 398 14.82 -10.79 0.82
C LEU A 398 13.70 -9.99 1.52
N SER A 399 13.50 -8.75 1.11
CA SER A 399 12.42 -7.91 1.64
C SER A 399 11.03 -8.35 1.19
N LEU A 400 10.92 -9.04 0.05
CA LEU A 400 9.67 -9.57 -0.49
C LEU A 400 9.31 -10.96 0.04
N LEU A 401 10.26 -11.68 0.64
CA LEU A 401 10.06 -13.06 1.09
C LEU A 401 8.89 -13.25 2.05
N PRO A 402 8.73 -12.42 3.10
CA PRO A 402 7.64 -12.58 4.05
C PRO A 402 6.26 -12.36 3.44
N GLN A 403 6.19 -11.62 2.33
CA GLN A 403 4.95 -11.15 1.69
C GLN A 403 4.96 -11.39 0.18
N SER A 404 5.52 -12.53 -0.26
CA SER A 404 5.51 -12.83 -1.70
C SER A 404 4.07 -12.91 -2.22
N PRO A 405 3.79 -12.42 -3.46
CA PRO A 405 2.45 -12.48 -4.04
C PRO A 405 1.83 -13.86 -4.03
N MET A 406 2.64 -14.89 -4.19
CA MET A 406 2.16 -16.27 -4.20
C MET A 406 1.81 -16.78 -2.79
N ARG A 407 2.55 -16.36 -1.77
CA ARG A 407 2.22 -16.65 -0.37
C ARG A 407 0.91 -15.96 0.03
N GLU A 408 0.75 -14.69 -0.37
CA GLU A 408 -0.49 -13.95 -0.15
C GLU A 408 -1.67 -14.57 -0.89
N LEU A 409 -1.47 -15.04 -2.12
CA LEU A 409 -2.49 -15.76 -2.88
C LEU A 409 -2.91 -17.03 -2.14
N TYR A 410 -1.95 -17.89 -1.79
CA TYR A 410 -2.22 -19.15 -1.09
C TYR A 410 -2.94 -18.91 0.24
N ALA A 411 -2.43 -17.99 1.06
CA ALA A 411 -3.01 -17.65 2.34
C ALA A 411 -4.41 -17.01 2.24
N SER A 412 -4.79 -16.53 1.05
CA SER A 412 -6.08 -15.89 0.81
C SER A 412 -7.13 -16.82 0.18
N ILE A 413 -6.77 -18.06 -0.15
CA ILE A 413 -7.73 -19.03 -0.69
C ILE A 413 -8.77 -19.38 0.40
N PRO A 414 -10.06 -19.11 0.18
CA PRO A 414 -11.09 -19.46 1.15
C PRO A 414 -11.27 -20.99 1.19
N ASP A 415 -11.45 -21.53 2.38
CA ASP A 415 -11.83 -22.92 2.59
C ASP A 415 -13.36 -23.11 2.67
N LYS A 416 -13.80 -24.35 2.94
CA LYS A 416 -15.22 -24.67 3.07
C LYS A 416 -15.88 -23.92 4.24
N LEU A 417 -15.16 -23.72 5.35
CA LEU A 417 -15.65 -23.04 6.54
C LEU A 417 -15.95 -21.57 6.24
N HIS A 418 -15.06 -20.87 5.52
CA HIS A 418 -15.32 -19.49 5.07
C HIS A 418 -16.59 -19.36 4.25
N SER A 419 -16.87 -20.34 3.37
CA SER A 419 -18.09 -20.34 2.55
C SER A 419 -19.35 -20.50 3.39
N VAL A 420 -19.33 -21.36 4.43
CA VAL A 420 -20.44 -21.55 5.36
C VAL A 420 -20.67 -20.28 6.19
N ILE A 421 -19.60 -19.75 6.80
CA ILE A 421 -19.70 -18.50 7.59
C ILE A 421 -20.29 -17.37 6.75
N ARG A 422 -19.86 -17.24 5.49
CA ARG A 422 -20.40 -16.21 4.60
C ARG A 422 -21.89 -16.36 4.35
N LYS A 423 -22.38 -17.58 4.17
CA LYS A 423 -23.82 -17.85 4.02
C LYS A 423 -24.57 -17.42 5.26
N GLU A 424 -24.10 -17.81 6.45
CA GLU A 424 -24.67 -17.41 7.73
C GLU A 424 -24.65 -15.88 7.93
N VAL A 425 -23.57 -15.20 7.52
CA VAL A 425 -23.49 -13.73 7.56
C VAL A 425 -24.55 -13.08 6.67
N ILE A 426 -24.76 -13.60 5.46
CA ILE A 426 -25.79 -13.08 4.54
C ILE A 426 -27.19 -13.28 5.14
N GLU A 427 -27.49 -14.47 5.65
CA GLU A 427 -28.77 -14.78 6.30
C GLU A 427 -29.01 -13.88 7.52
N PHE A 428 -27.99 -13.72 8.39
CA PHE A 428 -28.10 -12.84 9.55
C PHE A 428 -28.26 -11.36 9.16
N ASN A 429 -27.58 -10.91 8.13
CA ASN A 429 -27.72 -9.53 7.65
C ASN A 429 -29.14 -9.24 7.14
N GLN A 430 -29.80 -10.23 6.53
CA GLN A 430 -31.20 -10.14 6.13
C GLN A 430 -32.14 -10.15 7.35
N PHE A 431 -31.88 -11.03 8.32
CA PHE A 431 -32.65 -11.15 9.56
C PHE A 431 -32.59 -9.86 10.41
N SER A 432 -31.38 -9.31 10.57
CA SER A 432 -31.10 -8.14 11.41
C SER A 432 -31.24 -6.81 10.67
N LYS A 433 -31.95 -6.77 9.53
CA LYS A 433 -32.06 -5.58 8.69
C LYS A 433 -32.57 -4.37 9.47
N GLY A 434 -31.79 -3.27 9.44
CA GLY A 434 -32.12 -2.01 10.14
C GLY A 434 -31.76 -1.95 11.62
N GLU A 435 -31.48 -3.08 12.27
CA GLU A 435 -31.12 -3.10 13.68
C GLU A 435 -29.64 -2.77 13.90
N PRO A 436 -29.29 -2.09 15.01
CA PRO A 436 -27.90 -1.83 15.36
C PRO A 436 -27.15 -3.13 15.72
N ILE A 437 -26.00 -3.35 15.08
CA ILE A 437 -25.17 -4.52 15.36
C ILE A 437 -23.74 -4.11 15.70
N ALA A 438 -23.07 -4.92 16.51
CA ALA A 438 -21.61 -4.86 16.63
C ALA A 438 -21.02 -6.18 16.17
N VAL A 439 -19.91 -6.11 15.45
CA VAL A 439 -19.32 -7.26 14.80
C VAL A 439 -17.83 -7.37 15.11
N GLN A 440 -17.35 -8.60 15.16
CA GLN A 440 -15.93 -8.91 15.15
C GLN A 440 -15.27 -8.26 13.93
N THR A 441 -14.04 -7.78 14.08
CA THR A 441 -13.38 -6.94 13.07
C THR A 441 -13.28 -7.56 11.68
N SER A 442 -13.04 -8.86 11.58
CA SER A 442 -12.96 -9.59 10.30
C SER A 442 -14.32 -9.74 9.58
N LEU A 443 -15.42 -9.64 10.31
CA LEU A 443 -16.77 -9.71 9.75
C LEU A 443 -17.23 -8.38 9.15
N GLY A 444 -16.71 -7.26 9.65
CA GLY A 444 -17.20 -5.91 9.31
C GLY A 444 -17.27 -5.62 7.80
N PRO A 445 -16.25 -5.92 6.99
CA PRO A 445 -16.27 -5.67 5.55
C PRO A 445 -17.40 -6.40 4.78
N GLN A 446 -18.04 -7.39 5.39
CA GLN A 446 -19.17 -8.11 4.80
C GLN A 446 -20.52 -7.39 4.96
N PHE A 447 -20.58 -6.36 5.83
CA PHE A 447 -21.80 -5.63 6.13
C PHE A 447 -21.76 -4.20 5.58
N ASN A 448 -22.65 -3.88 4.65
CA ASN A 448 -22.85 -2.51 4.14
C ASN A 448 -24.12 -1.93 4.78
N ARG A 449 -23.98 -1.29 5.96
CA ARG A 449 -25.09 -0.73 6.71
C ARG A 449 -24.65 0.45 7.58
N THR A 450 -25.60 1.30 7.95
CA THR A 450 -25.33 2.51 8.75
C THR A 450 -25.16 2.23 10.23
N ASN A 451 -25.90 1.26 10.77
CA ASN A 451 -25.93 0.97 12.20
C ASN A 451 -25.04 -0.24 12.52
N ILE A 452 -23.71 -0.05 12.40
CA ILE A 452 -22.72 -1.09 12.66
C ILE A 452 -21.53 -0.54 13.44
N LEU A 453 -21.09 -1.31 14.45
CA LEU A 453 -19.95 -1.01 15.29
C LEU A 453 -18.94 -2.14 15.24
N ALA A 454 -17.67 -1.86 15.57
CA ALA A 454 -16.68 -2.89 15.86
C ALA A 454 -16.79 -3.35 17.31
N ILE A 455 -16.50 -4.62 17.56
CA ILE A 455 -16.33 -5.14 18.93
C ILE A 455 -14.85 -5.01 19.31
N THR A 456 -14.61 -4.51 20.52
CA THR A 456 -13.30 -4.38 21.13
C THR A 456 -13.28 -5.05 22.50
N GLN A 457 -12.11 -5.44 22.98
CA GLN A 457 -11.91 -5.93 24.34
C GLN A 457 -11.18 -4.86 25.16
N ASP A 458 -11.67 -4.58 26.37
CA ASP A 458 -11.04 -3.66 27.30
C ASP A 458 -9.92 -4.36 28.10
N SER A 459 -9.17 -3.58 28.89
CA SER A 459 -8.09 -4.09 29.75
C SER A 459 -8.57 -5.10 30.82
N ASN A 460 -9.87 -5.11 31.13
CA ASN A 460 -10.47 -6.04 32.06
C ASN A 460 -10.97 -7.32 31.37
N GLY A 461 -10.80 -7.44 30.06
CA GLY A 461 -11.23 -8.59 29.29
C GLY A 461 -12.71 -8.60 28.91
N ASN A 462 -13.45 -7.49 29.09
CA ASN A 462 -14.82 -7.37 28.64
C ASN A 462 -14.86 -7.02 27.17
N CYS A 463 -15.76 -7.65 26.42
CA CYS A 463 -16.03 -7.27 25.05
C CYS A 463 -17.29 -6.41 24.98
N ALA A 464 -17.17 -5.28 24.32
CA ALA A 464 -18.25 -4.35 24.11
C ALA A 464 -18.15 -3.70 22.71
N PRO A 465 -19.27 -3.17 22.20
CA PRO A 465 -19.22 -2.31 21.03
C PRO A 465 -18.28 -1.14 21.28
N MET A 466 -17.44 -0.84 20.31
CA MET A 466 -16.56 0.32 20.34
C MET A 466 -17.42 1.59 20.27
N ARG A 467 -17.60 2.25 21.39
CA ARG A 467 -18.34 3.51 21.49
C ARG A 467 -17.35 4.66 21.53
N ARG A 468 -17.48 5.56 20.59
CA ARG A 468 -16.72 6.82 20.57
C ARG A 468 -17.62 8.06 20.65
N ASP A 469 -18.93 7.89 20.50
CA ASP A 469 -19.91 8.92 20.78
C ASP A 469 -21.14 8.36 21.53
N LEU A 470 -21.86 9.25 22.23
CA LEU A 470 -23.07 8.91 23.00
C LEU A 470 -24.34 8.86 22.13
N LEU A 471 -24.22 9.20 20.83
CA LEU A 471 -25.35 9.31 19.90
C LEU A 471 -25.63 8.01 19.14
N VAL A 472 -24.75 7.02 19.27
CA VAL A 472 -24.94 5.72 18.62
C VAL A 472 -26.05 4.94 19.32
N ALA A 473 -27.05 4.53 18.56
CA ALA A 473 -28.15 3.69 19.06
C ALA A 473 -27.59 2.45 19.78
N GLU A 474 -28.22 2.05 20.89
CA GLU A 474 -27.78 0.86 21.63
C GLU A 474 -27.76 -0.37 20.74
N THR A 475 -26.62 -1.06 20.76
CA THR A 475 -26.40 -2.26 19.96
C THR A 475 -27.35 -3.36 20.38
N LYS A 476 -28.13 -3.89 19.42
CA LYS A 476 -29.07 -4.98 19.66
C LYS A 476 -28.43 -6.36 19.55
N TYR A 477 -27.41 -6.51 18.68
CA TYR A 477 -26.74 -7.78 18.46
C TYR A 477 -25.22 -7.65 18.49
N LEU A 478 -24.56 -8.62 19.15
CA LEU A 478 -23.11 -8.83 19.04
C LEU A 478 -22.87 -10.06 18.19
N VAL A 479 -21.96 -9.98 17.20
CA VAL A 479 -21.74 -11.04 16.22
C VAL A 479 -20.27 -11.43 16.18
N PHE A 480 -20.00 -12.72 16.41
CA PHE A 480 -18.66 -13.31 16.43
C PHE A 480 -18.57 -14.53 15.52
N ALA A 481 -17.39 -14.80 15.02
CA ALA A 481 -17.02 -16.06 14.36
C ALA A 481 -15.69 -16.54 14.96
N LYS A 482 -15.73 -17.57 15.83
CA LYS A 482 -14.58 -18.05 16.59
C LYS A 482 -13.39 -18.48 15.72
N SER A 483 -13.67 -19.00 14.54
CA SER A 483 -12.66 -19.51 13.62
C SER A 483 -11.95 -18.42 12.80
N LEU A 484 -12.43 -17.19 12.86
CA LEU A 484 -11.86 -16.08 12.11
C LEU A 484 -10.92 -15.23 12.97
N ASN A 485 -10.08 -14.43 12.32
CA ASN A 485 -9.21 -13.49 13.01
C ASN A 485 -10.03 -12.48 13.85
N HIS A 486 -9.65 -12.27 15.09
CA HIS A 486 -10.33 -11.41 16.06
C HIS A 486 -9.43 -10.26 16.52
N TYR A 487 -8.80 -9.59 15.59
CA TYR A 487 -7.94 -8.42 15.80
C TYR A 487 -8.53 -7.42 16.77
N LEU A 488 -8.33 -6.87 17.71
CA LEU A 488 -8.91 -6.04 18.78
C LEU A 488 -9.52 -6.82 19.94
N ILE A 489 -9.49 -8.14 19.90
CA ILE A 489 -9.92 -9.00 20.97
C ILE A 489 -8.73 -9.90 21.27
N GLU A 490 -8.04 -9.66 22.40
CA GLU A 490 -6.83 -10.40 22.76
C GLU A 490 -7.17 -11.84 23.18
N ASP A 491 -8.26 -12.00 23.96
CA ASP A 491 -8.76 -13.28 24.41
C ASP A 491 -10.27 -13.41 24.10
N LEU A 492 -10.56 -14.03 22.98
CA LEU A 492 -11.95 -14.22 22.55
C LEU A 492 -12.74 -15.15 23.49
N GLU A 493 -12.11 -16.17 24.05
CA GLU A 493 -12.81 -17.08 24.97
C GLU A 493 -13.18 -16.39 26.27
N GLN A 494 -12.27 -15.61 26.85
CA GLN A 494 -12.55 -14.78 28.01
C GLN A 494 -13.69 -13.80 27.74
N CYS A 495 -13.67 -13.15 26.59
CA CYS A 495 -14.71 -12.23 26.12
C CYS A 495 -16.08 -12.92 26.07
N LEU A 496 -16.17 -14.05 25.38
CA LEU A 496 -17.44 -14.79 25.23
C LEU A 496 -17.95 -15.33 26.56
N ASN A 497 -17.05 -15.80 27.43
CA ASN A 497 -17.42 -16.27 28.77
C ASN A 497 -18.02 -15.14 29.61
N LYS A 498 -17.47 -13.94 29.56
CA LYS A 498 -18.03 -12.78 30.27
C LYS A 498 -19.39 -12.35 29.73
N ILE A 499 -19.59 -12.37 28.40
CA ILE A 499 -20.89 -12.10 27.79
C ILE A 499 -21.91 -13.16 28.24
N ASN A 500 -21.53 -14.45 28.28
CA ASN A 500 -22.41 -15.53 28.73
C ASN A 500 -22.80 -15.41 30.22
N LEU A 501 -21.90 -14.90 31.05
CA LEU A 501 -22.16 -14.66 32.48
C LEU A 501 -22.99 -13.38 32.71
N SER A 502 -23.01 -12.46 31.76
CA SER A 502 -23.83 -11.26 31.80
C SER A 502 -25.29 -11.63 31.56
N LYS A 503 -26.19 -11.05 32.35
CA LYS A 503 -27.62 -11.17 32.10
C LYS A 503 -28.13 -10.21 31.02
N ASP A 504 -27.23 -9.42 30.43
CA ASP A 504 -27.59 -8.39 29.45
C ASP A 504 -27.86 -8.94 28.06
N TYR A 505 -27.38 -10.15 27.79
CA TYR A 505 -27.46 -10.77 26.46
C TYR A 505 -27.92 -12.23 26.55
N GLU A 506 -28.74 -12.64 25.59
CA GLU A 506 -29.10 -14.04 25.32
C GLU A 506 -28.45 -14.54 24.03
N ILE A 507 -28.01 -15.80 23.99
CA ILE A 507 -27.42 -16.41 22.81
C ILE A 507 -28.53 -16.85 21.84
N LEU A 508 -28.39 -16.46 20.56
CA LEU A 508 -29.23 -16.98 19.48
C LEU A 508 -28.57 -18.22 18.86
N ASN A 509 -29.09 -19.39 19.17
CA ASN A 509 -28.59 -20.67 18.65
C ASN A 509 -29.11 -20.97 17.22
N ALA A 510 -29.18 -19.96 16.35
CA ALA A 510 -29.71 -20.12 14.99
C ALA A 510 -28.63 -20.48 13.95
N TYR A 511 -27.36 -20.31 14.30
CA TYR A 511 -26.23 -20.44 13.38
C TYR A 511 -25.16 -21.38 13.96
N GLN A 512 -24.48 -22.13 13.10
CA GLN A 512 -23.49 -23.12 13.54
C GLN A 512 -22.11 -22.48 13.78
N ASN A 513 -21.72 -21.51 12.96
CA ASN A 513 -20.36 -20.92 12.95
C ASN A 513 -20.37 -19.46 13.41
N LEU A 514 -21.53 -18.79 13.44
CA LEU A 514 -21.69 -17.49 14.04
C LEU A 514 -22.25 -17.63 15.47
N GLN A 515 -21.59 -17.00 16.41
CA GLN A 515 -22.16 -16.76 17.75
C GLN A 515 -22.79 -15.37 17.76
N ILE A 516 -24.09 -15.34 17.97
CA ILE A 516 -24.87 -14.13 17.98
C ILE A 516 -25.51 -13.98 19.35
N TYR A 517 -25.27 -12.84 19.95
CA TYR A 517 -25.83 -12.45 21.23
C TYR A 517 -26.82 -11.32 21.01
N LYS A 518 -28.05 -11.50 21.46
CA LYS A 518 -29.11 -10.50 21.41
C LYS A 518 -29.23 -9.82 22.78
N LYS A 519 -29.28 -8.51 22.81
CA LYS A 519 -29.47 -7.74 24.03
C LYS A 519 -30.85 -8.02 24.58
N ASN A 520 -30.95 -8.29 25.90
CA ASN A 520 -32.23 -8.41 26.61
C ASN A 520 -32.88 -7.03 26.69
N ASN A 521 -34.22 -6.98 26.55
CA ASN A 521 -34.99 -5.74 26.61
C ASN A 521 -35.04 -5.17 28.04
#